data_292763771b7f910080e9c05916635410
#
_entry.id   292763771b7f910080e9c05916635410
#
_cell.length_a   1.000
_cell.length_b   1.000
_cell.length_c   1.000
_cell.angle_alpha   90.00
_cell.angle_beta   90.00
_cell.angle_gamma   90.00
#
_symmetry.space_group_name_H-M   'P 1'
#
loop_
_entity.id
_entity.type
_entity.pdbx_description
1 polymer ?
#
loop_
_entity_poly.entity_id
_entity_poly.type
_entity_poly.pdbx_seq_one_letter_code
_entity_poly.pdbx_strand_id
1 'polypeptide(L)'
;SKELPASLVIIGGGVIGMEFASFFNSLGVEVHVVEMLDKILGPMDRELSEMLQAEYAKRGIKFYLSHKVTGVHGTEVSVEKDGETFTLHGDKVLLSVGRRPVTKGFGLETLAPETFRNGVKVNEYMQTSLPNVYACGDITAFSLLAHTAVSEAEVAVDHLLGKSRP
;
A
#
# COMPACT_ATOMS: atom_id res chain seq x y z
N SER A 1 -14.08 -8.91 11.11
CA SER A 1 -14.13 -9.63 12.40
C SER A 1 -15.05 -8.88 13.35
N LYS A 2 -15.83 -9.61 14.15
CA LYS A 2 -16.67 -9.01 15.21
C LYS A 2 -15.92 -8.93 16.54
N GLU A 3 -14.78 -9.59 16.64
CA GLU A 3 -13.97 -9.69 17.85
C GLU A 3 -12.55 -9.23 17.55
N LEU A 4 -11.93 -8.60 18.56
CA LEU A 4 -10.54 -8.21 18.51
C LEU A 4 -9.67 -9.47 18.62
N PRO A 5 -8.68 -9.70 17.71
CA PRO A 5 -7.77 -10.83 17.85
C PRO A 5 -6.80 -10.59 19.01
N ALA A 6 -6.29 -11.66 19.64
CA ALA A 6 -5.22 -11.54 20.62
C ALA A 6 -3.86 -11.29 19.92
N SER A 7 -3.68 -11.83 18.70
CA SER A 7 -2.46 -11.68 17.91
C SER A 7 -2.74 -11.43 16.42
N LEU A 8 -1.86 -10.65 15.78
CA LEU A 8 -1.95 -10.26 14.37
C LEU A 8 -0.59 -10.38 13.69
N VAL A 9 -0.54 -11.12 12.60
CA VAL A 9 0.62 -11.12 11.69
C VAL A 9 0.30 -10.21 10.51
N ILE A 10 1.12 -9.17 10.30
CA ILE A 10 1.02 -8.22 9.18
C ILE A 10 2.11 -8.57 8.17
N ILE A 11 1.71 -8.86 6.94
CA ILE A 11 2.61 -9.09 5.82
C ILE A 11 2.72 -7.80 5.02
N GLY A 12 3.89 -7.18 5.06
CA GLY A 12 4.20 -5.89 4.44
C GLY A 12 4.35 -4.74 5.45
N GLY A 13 5.55 -4.18 5.51
CA GLY A 13 5.96 -3.07 6.38
C GLY A 13 5.76 -1.68 5.75
N GLY A 14 4.92 -1.55 4.72
CA GLY A 14 4.57 -0.26 4.11
C GLY A 14 3.69 0.60 5.02
N VAL A 15 3.33 1.81 4.57
CA VAL A 15 2.55 2.80 5.34
C VAL A 15 1.27 2.18 5.91
N ILE A 16 0.48 1.50 5.08
CA ILE A 16 -0.77 0.87 5.50
C ILE A 16 -0.52 -0.20 6.58
N GLY A 17 0.50 -1.05 6.40
CA GLY A 17 0.88 -2.06 7.39
C GLY A 17 1.26 -1.44 8.73
N MET A 18 1.99 -0.32 8.70
CA MET A 18 2.41 0.39 9.90
C MET A 18 1.25 1.10 10.61
N GLU A 19 0.30 1.67 9.87
CA GLU A 19 -0.93 2.24 10.43
C GLU A 19 -1.74 1.16 11.15
N PHE A 20 -1.97 0.01 10.53
CA PHE A 20 -2.66 -1.11 11.19
C PHE A 20 -1.86 -1.68 12.37
N ALA A 21 -0.53 -1.77 12.27
CA ALA A 21 0.31 -2.21 13.37
C ALA A 21 0.13 -1.32 14.60
N SER A 22 0.17 0.00 14.41
CA SER A 22 -0.06 0.98 15.47
C SER A 22 -1.47 0.88 16.07
N PHE A 23 -2.48 0.81 15.21
CA PHE A 23 -3.87 0.74 15.62
C PHE A 23 -4.14 -0.51 16.48
N PHE A 24 -3.81 -1.70 15.99
CA PHE A 24 -4.06 -2.93 16.72
C PHE A 24 -3.20 -3.04 17.99
N ASN A 25 -1.94 -2.61 17.94
CA ASN A 25 -1.09 -2.61 19.12
C ASN A 25 -1.63 -1.69 20.23
N SER A 26 -2.20 -0.53 19.87
CA SER A 26 -2.83 0.38 20.84
C SER A 26 -4.06 -0.21 21.53
N LEU A 27 -4.67 -1.23 20.93
CA LEU A 27 -5.78 -2.00 21.50
C LEU A 27 -5.33 -3.25 22.29
N GLY A 28 -4.01 -3.42 22.49
CA GLY A 28 -3.45 -4.53 23.25
C GLY A 28 -3.24 -5.81 22.44
N VAL A 29 -3.36 -5.77 21.10
CA VAL A 29 -3.08 -6.91 20.23
C VAL A 29 -1.57 -7.13 20.11
N GLU A 30 -1.10 -8.37 20.23
CA GLU A 30 0.28 -8.72 19.89
C GLU A 30 0.48 -8.64 18.37
N VAL A 31 1.40 -7.77 17.91
CA VAL A 31 1.60 -7.52 16.49
C VAL A 31 2.97 -7.98 16.02
N HIS A 32 2.98 -8.77 14.94
CA HIS A 32 4.16 -9.23 14.21
C HIS A 32 4.13 -8.66 12.81
N VAL A 33 5.19 -7.98 12.37
CA VAL A 33 5.31 -7.41 11.02
C VAL A 33 6.41 -8.13 10.26
N VAL A 34 6.07 -8.72 9.12
CA VAL A 34 7.02 -9.36 8.20
C VAL A 34 7.22 -8.45 6.99
N GLU A 35 8.46 -8.06 6.73
CA GLU A 35 8.82 -7.21 5.59
C GLU A 35 10.03 -7.81 4.85
N MET A 36 9.92 -7.88 3.53
CA MET A 36 10.97 -8.42 2.66
C MET A 36 12.16 -7.47 2.54
N LEU A 37 11.94 -6.17 2.67
CA LEU A 37 13.00 -5.18 2.68
C LEU A 37 13.72 -5.12 4.03
N ASP A 38 14.89 -4.51 4.05
CA ASP A 38 15.72 -4.31 5.25
C ASP A 38 15.21 -3.20 6.19
N LYS A 39 14.12 -2.52 5.80
CA LYS A 39 13.47 -1.46 6.58
C LYS A 39 11.97 -1.39 6.30
N ILE A 40 11.23 -0.82 7.23
CA ILE A 40 9.82 -0.46 7.04
C ILE A 40 9.66 0.80 6.15
N LEU A 41 8.43 1.12 5.74
CA LEU A 41 8.05 2.31 4.97
C LEU A 41 8.69 2.42 3.59
N GLY A 42 9.27 1.34 3.05
CA GLY A 42 9.77 1.24 1.67
C GLY A 42 10.56 2.48 1.17
N PRO A 43 9.94 3.34 0.34
CA PRO A 43 10.63 4.48 -0.29
C PRO A 43 10.89 5.68 0.64
N MET A 44 10.35 5.66 1.88
CA MET A 44 10.56 6.75 2.83
C MET A 44 12.03 6.85 3.24
N ASP A 45 12.43 8.01 3.78
CA ASP A 45 13.76 8.23 4.32
C ASP A 45 14.13 7.17 5.38
N ARG A 46 15.40 6.74 5.38
CA ARG A 46 15.86 5.66 6.26
C ARG A 46 15.83 6.07 7.73
N GLU A 47 16.26 7.28 8.05
CA GLU A 47 16.30 7.78 9.42
C GLU A 47 14.87 7.82 10.01
N LEU A 48 13.89 8.31 9.25
CA LEU A 48 12.49 8.33 9.67
C LEU A 48 11.92 6.91 9.85
N SER A 49 12.29 5.99 8.95
CA SER A 49 11.87 4.59 9.04
C SER A 49 12.42 3.92 10.30
N GLU A 50 13.70 4.13 10.60
CA GLU A 50 14.38 3.57 11.77
C GLU A 50 13.85 4.18 13.08
N MET A 51 13.56 5.49 13.10
CA MET A 51 12.94 6.15 14.26
C MET A 51 11.56 5.57 14.56
N LEU A 52 10.70 5.41 13.54
CA LEU A 52 9.37 4.83 13.71
C LEU A 52 9.45 3.36 14.16
N GLN A 53 10.33 2.58 13.54
CA GLN A 53 10.53 1.18 13.91
C GLN A 53 10.97 1.05 15.38
N ALA A 54 11.92 1.87 15.82
CA ALA A 54 12.40 1.86 17.20
C ALA A 54 11.28 2.22 18.19
N GLU A 55 10.45 3.21 17.86
CA GLU A 55 9.32 3.61 18.69
C GLU A 55 8.26 2.49 18.79
N TYR A 56 7.95 1.83 17.67
CA TYR A 56 6.99 0.74 17.65
C TYR A 56 7.51 -0.52 18.35
N ALA A 57 8.82 -0.80 18.23
CA ALA A 57 9.45 -1.90 18.95
C ALA A 57 9.38 -1.72 20.48
N LYS A 58 9.56 -0.47 20.98
CA LYS A 58 9.36 -0.15 22.41
C LYS A 58 7.94 -0.43 22.90
N ARG A 59 6.95 -0.33 22.00
CA ARG A 59 5.54 -0.65 22.30
C ARG A 59 5.22 -2.14 22.18
N GLY A 60 6.22 -2.98 21.84
CA GLY A 60 6.09 -4.43 21.76
C GLY A 60 5.76 -4.99 20.37
N ILE A 61 5.72 -4.15 19.31
CA ILE A 61 5.58 -4.64 17.94
C ILE A 61 6.88 -5.37 17.53
N LYS A 62 6.74 -6.59 17.02
CA LYS A 62 7.86 -7.41 16.57
C LYS A 62 8.04 -7.27 15.06
N PHE A 63 9.29 -7.01 14.63
CA PHE A 63 9.64 -6.83 13.23
C PHE A 63 10.53 -7.97 12.73
N TYR A 64 10.18 -8.51 11.57
CA TYR A 64 10.95 -9.50 10.83
C TYR A 64 11.31 -8.86 9.48
N LEU A 65 12.41 -8.07 9.48
CA LEU A 65 12.93 -7.39 8.28
C LEU A 65 13.87 -8.30 7.51
N SER A 66 13.98 -8.09 6.19
CA SER A 66 14.69 -8.96 5.26
C SER A 66 14.17 -10.40 5.30
N HIS A 67 12.87 -10.57 5.58
CA HIS A 67 12.21 -11.86 5.62
C HIS A 67 11.16 -11.96 4.52
N LYS A 68 11.24 -13.02 3.72
CA LYS A 68 10.30 -13.30 2.65
C LYS A 68 9.20 -14.23 3.13
N VAL A 69 7.94 -13.86 2.93
CA VAL A 69 6.83 -14.77 3.12
C VAL A 69 6.77 -15.74 1.95
N THR A 70 6.82 -17.04 2.23
CA THR A 70 6.80 -18.11 1.24
C THR A 70 5.46 -18.82 1.14
N GLY A 71 4.61 -18.68 2.17
CA GLY A 71 3.26 -19.27 2.15
C GLY A 71 2.39 -18.73 3.28
N VAL A 72 1.07 -18.82 3.08
CA VAL A 72 0.06 -18.51 4.10
C VAL A 72 -0.98 -19.63 4.08
N HIS A 73 -1.17 -20.30 5.21
CA HIS A 73 -2.13 -21.38 5.40
C HIS A 73 -3.03 -21.09 6.59
N GLY A 74 -4.24 -20.60 6.32
CA GLY A 74 -5.11 -20.10 7.39
C GLY A 74 -4.49 -18.90 8.09
N THR A 75 -4.07 -19.08 9.34
CA THR A 75 -3.41 -18.06 10.17
C THR A 75 -1.91 -18.32 10.39
N GLU A 76 -1.36 -19.30 9.71
CA GLU A 76 0.06 -19.64 9.71
C GLU A 76 0.76 -18.96 8.55
N VAL A 77 1.87 -18.27 8.83
CA VAL A 77 2.68 -17.54 7.85
C VAL A 77 4.08 -18.14 7.82
N SER A 78 4.41 -18.82 6.72
CA SER A 78 5.75 -19.36 6.48
C SER A 78 6.69 -18.25 6.03
N VAL A 79 7.82 -18.14 6.69
CA VAL A 79 8.78 -17.05 6.51
C VAL A 79 10.17 -17.63 6.27
N GLU A 80 10.92 -17.02 5.36
CA GLU A 80 12.29 -17.41 5.00
C GLU A 80 13.24 -16.22 5.10
N LYS A 81 14.43 -16.47 5.64
CA LYS A 81 15.58 -15.58 5.58
C LYS A 81 16.88 -16.37 5.48
N ASP A 82 17.76 -16.04 4.54
CA ASP A 82 19.09 -16.64 4.37
C ASP A 82 19.06 -18.19 4.26
N GLY A 83 17.96 -18.76 3.72
CA GLY A 83 17.74 -20.19 3.57
C GLY A 83 17.15 -20.88 4.82
N GLU A 84 17.02 -20.17 5.93
CA GLU A 84 16.32 -20.66 7.11
C GLU A 84 14.83 -20.33 7.03
N THR A 85 13.98 -21.29 7.39
CA THR A 85 12.52 -21.13 7.36
C THR A 85 11.92 -21.35 8.75
N PHE A 86 10.91 -20.56 9.07
CA PHE A 86 10.10 -20.74 10.28
C PHE A 86 8.65 -20.32 10.02
N THR A 87 7.76 -20.60 10.95
CA THR A 87 6.35 -20.24 10.84
C THR A 87 5.95 -19.28 11.97
N LEU A 88 5.31 -18.19 11.60
CA LEU A 88 4.61 -17.31 12.53
C LEU A 88 3.15 -17.71 12.62
N HIS A 89 2.60 -17.66 13.81
CA HIS A 89 1.20 -17.94 14.08
C HIS A 89 0.53 -16.68 14.62
N GLY A 90 -0.69 -16.41 14.17
CA GLY A 90 -1.52 -15.33 14.70
C GLY A 90 -2.99 -15.72 14.66
N ASP A 91 -3.84 -15.06 15.42
CA ASP A 91 -5.29 -15.26 15.30
C ASP A 91 -5.84 -14.71 13.98
N LYS A 92 -5.15 -13.72 13.42
CA LYS A 92 -5.44 -13.13 12.12
C LYS A 92 -4.15 -12.82 11.36
N VAL A 93 -4.29 -12.80 10.03
CA VAL A 93 -3.24 -12.36 9.11
C VAL A 93 -3.78 -11.20 8.27
N LEU A 94 -3.03 -10.11 8.22
CA LEU A 94 -3.28 -8.95 7.38
C LEU A 94 -2.29 -8.92 6.22
N LEU A 95 -2.79 -8.94 4.99
CA LEU A 95 -1.97 -8.75 3.80
C LEU A 95 -1.94 -7.27 3.40
N SER A 96 -0.75 -6.67 3.45
CA SER A 96 -0.50 -5.24 3.20
C SER A 96 0.70 -5.02 2.26
N VAL A 97 0.76 -5.78 1.16
CA VAL A 97 1.91 -5.81 0.22
C VAL A 97 1.82 -4.80 -0.92
N GLY A 98 1.00 -3.79 -0.78
CA GLY A 98 0.87 -2.68 -1.72
C GLY A 98 -0.47 -2.62 -2.44
N ARG A 99 -0.58 -1.62 -3.32
CA ARG A 99 -1.76 -1.34 -4.15
C ARG A 99 -1.35 -1.31 -5.61
N ARG A 100 -2.30 -1.60 -6.47
CA ARG A 100 -2.15 -1.46 -7.93
C ARG A 100 -3.42 -0.86 -8.53
N PRO A 101 -3.31 -0.10 -9.62
CA PRO A 101 -4.47 0.39 -10.33
C PRO A 101 -5.39 -0.74 -10.80
N VAL A 102 -6.69 -0.55 -10.68
CA VAL A 102 -7.69 -1.45 -11.27
C VAL A 102 -8.08 -0.87 -12.63
N THR A 103 -7.63 -1.51 -13.70
CA THR A 103 -7.79 -1.03 -15.08
C THR A 103 -8.61 -1.98 -15.95
N LYS A 104 -9.21 -3.03 -15.35
CA LYS A 104 -9.95 -4.07 -16.07
C LYS A 104 -11.34 -4.28 -15.49
N GLY A 105 -12.27 -4.76 -16.32
CA GLY A 105 -13.60 -5.19 -15.88
C GLY A 105 -14.68 -4.10 -15.94
N PHE A 106 -14.37 -2.91 -16.48
CA PHE A 106 -15.33 -1.80 -16.66
C PHE A 106 -15.27 -1.16 -18.05
N GLY A 107 -14.66 -1.85 -19.03
CA GLY A 107 -14.64 -1.43 -20.43
C GLY A 107 -13.47 -0.54 -20.82
N LEU A 108 -12.56 -0.17 -19.90
CA LEU A 108 -11.39 0.65 -20.22
C LEU A 108 -10.48 -0.04 -21.26
N GLU A 109 -10.40 -1.34 -21.22
CA GLU A 109 -9.66 -2.19 -22.16
C GLU A 109 -10.11 -2.01 -23.61
N THR A 110 -11.37 -1.63 -23.86
CA THR A 110 -11.90 -1.37 -25.21
C THR A 110 -11.47 0.00 -25.74
N LEU A 111 -11.16 0.93 -24.87
CA LEU A 111 -10.68 2.27 -25.20
C LEU A 111 -9.16 2.29 -25.44
N ALA A 112 -8.44 1.34 -24.86
CA ALA A 112 -7.00 1.17 -24.99
C ALA A 112 -6.17 2.47 -24.82
N PRO A 113 -6.34 3.27 -23.74
CA PRO A 113 -5.51 4.44 -23.50
C PRO A 113 -4.05 4.03 -23.27
N GLU A 114 -3.12 4.96 -23.50
CA GLU A 114 -1.72 4.74 -23.10
C GLU A 114 -1.62 4.47 -21.60
N THR A 115 -0.67 3.59 -21.22
CA THR A 115 -0.48 3.18 -19.82
C THR A 115 0.88 3.63 -19.29
N PHE A 116 0.96 3.85 -17.97
CA PHE A 116 2.16 4.13 -17.22
C PHE A 116 2.09 3.41 -15.86
N ARG A 117 3.12 2.64 -15.49
CA ARG A 117 3.18 1.86 -14.23
C ARG A 117 1.93 1.01 -13.98
N ASN A 118 1.39 0.40 -15.01
CA ASN A 118 0.13 -0.36 -15.00
C ASN A 118 -1.15 0.47 -14.75
N GLY A 119 -1.06 1.80 -14.69
CA GLY A 119 -2.19 2.73 -14.65
C GLY A 119 -2.41 3.42 -15.99
N VAL A 120 -3.39 4.30 -16.04
CA VAL A 120 -3.68 5.15 -17.20
C VAL A 120 -2.71 6.34 -17.21
N LYS A 121 -1.98 6.51 -18.31
CA LYS A 121 -1.10 7.66 -18.51
C LYS A 121 -1.93 8.93 -18.75
N VAL A 122 -1.60 10.00 -18.04
CA VAL A 122 -2.21 11.32 -18.19
C VAL A 122 -1.14 12.39 -18.39
N ASN A 123 -1.54 13.53 -18.96
CA ASN A 123 -0.72 14.74 -19.01
C ASN A 123 -0.92 15.59 -17.74
N GLU A 124 -0.33 16.80 -17.72
CA GLU A 124 -0.44 17.76 -16.61
C GLU A 124 -1.86 18.26 -16.34
N TYR A 125 -2.78 18.06 -17.27
CA TYR A 125 -4.21 18.39 -17.13
C TYR A 125 -5.09 17.18 -16.83
N MET A 126 -4.50 16.04 -16.44
CA MET A 126 -5.19 14.77 -16.20
C MET A 126 -5.88 14.19 -17.43
N GLN A 127 -5.58 14.67 -18.65
CA GLN A 127 -6.11 14.16 -19.89
C GLN A 127 -5.32 12.91 -20.32
N THR A 128 -6.01 11.88 -20.74
CA THR A 128 -5.41 10.65 -21.30
C THR A 128 -4.95 10.85 -22.75
N SER A 129 -4.40 9.81 -23.37
CA SER A 129 -4.10 9.79 -24.80
C SER A 129 -5.35 9.87 -25.71
N LEU A 130 -6.54 9.71 -25.14
CA LEU A 130 -7.80 9.77 -25.88
C LEU A 130 -8.45 11.14 -25.74
N PRO A 131 -8.96 11.73 -26.82
CA PRO A 131 -9.66 13.01 -26.77
C PRO A 131 -10.87 12.96 -25.82
N ASN A 132 -11.02 14.01 -24.99
CA ASN A 132 -12.13 14.15 -24.03
C ASN A 132 -12.23 13.07 -22.97
N VAL A 133 -11.18 12.28 -22.76
CA VAL A 133 -11.10 11.26 -21.69
C VAL A 133 -10.04 11.66 -20.69
N TYR A 134 -10.45 11.76 -19.43
CA TYR A 134 -9.60 12.14 -18.29
C TYR A 134 -9.54 10.99 -17.29
N ALA A 135 -8.46 10.94 -16.53
CA ALA A 135 -8.32 9.99 -15.43
C ALA A 135 -7.67 10.69 -14.23
N CYS A 136 -8.16 10.40 -13.03
CA CYS A 136 -7.61 10.91 -11.76
C CYS A 136 -7.67 9.86 -10.67
N GLY A 137 -6.85 10.04 -9.63
CA GLY A 137 -6.72 9.13 -8.50
C GLY A 137 -5.88 7.89 -8.78
N ASP A 138 -6.09 6.85 -8.01
CA ASP A 138 -5.27 5.63 -8.00
C ASP A 138 -5.08 4.99 -9.39
N ILE A 139 -6.03 5.20 -10.30
CA ILE A 139 -5.98 4.65 -11.66
C ILE A 139 -4.83 5.21 -12.49
N THR A 140 -4.33 6.42 -12.18
CA THR A 140 -3.20 7.05 -12.88
C THR A 140 -1.85 6.47 -12.46
N ALA A 141 -1.81 5.73 -11.34
CA ALA A 141 -0.59 5.20 -10.69
C ALA A 141 0.44 6.29 -10.32
N PHE A 142 0.05 7.57 -10.30
CA PHE A 142 0.92 8.68 -9.95
C PHE A 142 1.00 8.87 -8.44
N SER A 143 -0.16 9.02 -7.79
CA SER A 143 -0.27 9.12 -6.33
C SER A 143 -1.46 8.31 -5.85
N LEU A 144 -1.25 7.52 -4.78
CA LEU A 144 -2.29 6.66 -4.20
C LEU A 144 -2.86 7.30 -2.93
N LEU A 145 -3.12 8.62 -2.98
CA LEU A 145 -3.60 9.43 -1.87
C LEU A 145 -4.92 10.11 -2.22
N ALA A 146 -5.90 10.02 -1.32
CA ALA A 146 -7.24 10.54 -1.54
C ALA A 146 -7.26 12.07 -1.82
N HIS A 147 -6.47 12.85 -1.11
CA HIS A 147 -6.39 14.30 -1.32
C HIS A 147 -5.73 14.66 -2.66
N THR A 148 -4.76 13.87 -3.15
CA THR A 148 -4.19 14.03 -4.49
C THR A 148 -5.26 13.77 -5.55
N ALA A 149 -6.07 12.72 -5.39
CA ALA A 149 -7.16 12.41 -6.31
C ALA A 149 -8.19 13.55 -6.42
N VAL A 150 -8.47 14.25 -5.32
CA VAL A 150 -9.33 15.45 -5.32
C VAL A 150 -8.70 16.57 -6.14
N SER A 151 -7.42 16.88 -5.89
CA SER A 151 -6.71 17.93 -6.64
C SER A 151 -6.58 17.61 -8.13
N GLU A 152 -6.32 16.35 -8.48
CA GLU A 152 -6.29 15.88 -9.87
C GLU A 152 -7.67 16.05 -10.55
N ALA A 153 -8.75 15.75 -9.83
CA ALA A 153 -10.11 15.95 -10.36
C ALA A 153 -10.43 17.43 -10.59
N GLU A 154 -10.00 18.34 -9.69
CA GLU A 154 -10.15 19.78 -9.87
C GLU A 154 -9.40 20.27 -11.11
N VAL A 155 -8.15 19.82 -11.31
CA VAL A 155 -7.35 20.13 -12.52
C VAL A 155 -8.05 19.66 -13.78
N ALA A 156 -8.57 18.43 -13.80
CA ALA A 156 -9.31 17.89 -14.94
C ALA A 156 -10.55 18.73 -15.29
N VAL A 157 -11.34 19.12 -14.27
CA VAL A 157 -12.55 19.93 -14.47
C VAL A 157 -12.21 21.35 -14.90
N ASP A 158 -11.20 21.97 -14.33
CA ASP A 158 -10.76 23.31 -14.74
C ASP A 158 -10.28 23.32 -16.18
N HIS A 159 -9.55 22.30 -16.62
CA HIS A 159 -9.16 22.14 -18.02
C HIS A 159 -10.36 21.96 -18.94
N LEU A 160 -11.35 21.15 -18.59
CA LEU A 160 -12.61 20.99 -19.34
C LEU A 160 -13.39 22.30 -19.49
N LEU A 161 -13.31 23.17 -18.48
CA LEU A 161 -13.95 24.49 -18.47
C LEU A 161 -13.10 25.58 -19.14
N GLY A 162 -11.95 25.24 -19.71
CA GLY A 162 -11.03 26.21 -20.34
C GLY A 162 -10.32 27.14 -19.35
N LYS A 163 -10.25 26.75 -18.07
CA LYS A 163 -9.64 27.55 -16.99
C LYS A 163 -8.20 27.09 -16.71
N SER A 164 -7.43 26.72 -17.67
CA SER A 164 -6.07 26.16 -17.55
C SER A 164 -5.33 26.51 -16.25
N ARG A 165 -5.29 25.59 -15.29
CA ARG A 165 -4.34 25.57 -14.17
C ARG A 165 -3.64 24.21 -14.23
N PRO A 166 -2.36 24.15 -14.66
CA PRO A 166 -1.58 22.94 -14.55
C PRO A 166 -1.19 22.64 -13.10
#